data_a84044fc118606964ecbd560209eb3cb
#
_entry.id   a84044fc118606964ecbd560209eb3cb
#
_cell.length_a   1.000
_cell.length_b   1.000
_cell.length_c   1.000
_cell.angle_alpha   90.00
_cell.angle_beta   90.00
_cell.angle_gamma   90.00
#
_symmetry.space_group_name_H-M   'P 1'
#
loop_
_entity.id
_entity.type
_entity.pdbx_description
1 polymer ?
#
loop_
_entity_poly.entity_id
_entity_poly.type
_entity_poly.pdbx_seq_one_letter_code
_entity_poly.pdbx_strand_id
1 'polypeptide(L)'
;MRQRFFAFFLPRWAAAAALALVFFGGVVPAALAAPENAAPAPAQRTPVGVETEAAPHDAAPAMPAAQGASGHGIKLFGTVEFRRPLSTLPGWLDVLDRNAQSPIFNPGRQFNRSTTWAQLSKRAEGKSPLEVLKLVNSFWNTWPYREDMANWGKPDYWAIPAQFLKKSGDCEDYAIAKYFTLKELGFPPGDMRIVVLRDTIRNLAHAVLVVYLDGEAYVLDNLSNVVQPHSRLRNYNPQYSVNENGRGTHIKGRQAGAVRPGGKRQ
;
A
#
# COMPACT_ATOMS: atom_id res chain seq x y z
N MET A 1 11.01 45.99 31.02
CA MET A 1 11.32 45.41 32.36
C MET A 1 11.19 43.90 32.30
N ARG A 2 12.30 43.20 32.63
CA ARG A 2 12.50 41.81 33.05
C ARG A 2 12.05 40.66 32.11
N GLN A 3 13.02 40.19 31.36
CA GLN A 3 13.14 38.83 30.82
C GLN A 3 13.21 37.82 31.98
N ARG A 4 12.56 36.67 31.83
CA ARG A 4 12.84 35.48 32.65
C ARG A 4 13.19 34.33 31.72
N PHE A 5 14.47 33.96 31.74
CA PHE A 5 15.02 32.71 31.22
C PHE A 5 14.54 31.56 32.09
N PHE A 6 14.02 30.48 31.49
CA PHE A 6 13.92 29.20 32.12
C PHE A 6 14.87 28.21 31.42
N ALA A 7 15.90 27.85 32.17
CA ALA A 7 16.81 26.78 31.82
C ALA A 7 16.14 25.43 32.18
N PHE A 8 16.10 24.50 31.23
CA PHE A 8 15.73 23.13 31.51
C PHE A 8 16.98 22.26 31.64
N PHE A 9 17.07 21.62 32.79
CA PHE A 9 18.05 20.65 33.24
C PHE A 9 17.92 19.34 32.44
N LEU A 10 19.02 18.83 31.94
CA LEU A 10 19.20 17.45 31.50
C LEU A 10 19.70 16.59 32.66
N PRO A 11 19.21 15.39 32.89
CA PRO A 11 19.93 14.41 33.69
C PRO A 11 20.74 13.48 32.78
N ARG A 12 22.07 13.57 33.01
CA ARG A 12 23.05 12.58 32.55
C ARG A 12 22.88 11.31 33.41
N TRP A 13 22.75 10.16 32.78
CA TRP A 13 23.10 8.88 33.39
C TRP A 13 24.20 8.23 32.56
N ALA A 14 25.37 8.14 33.20
CA ALA A 14 26.54 7.47 32.67
C ALA A 14 26.77 6.16 33.44
N ALA A 15 27.12 5.14 32.66
CA ALA A 15 28.05 4.07 32.91
C ALA A 15 27.86 3.14 34.15
N ALA A 16 27.89 1.85 33.86
CA ALA A 16 28.97 0.98 34.34
C ALA A 16 28.89 -0.39 33.66
N ALA A 17 30.02 -0.76 33.13
CA ALA A 17 30.34 -2.08 32.60
C ALA A 17 30.58 -3.07 33.74
N ALA A 18 30.28 -4.36 33.53
CA ALA A 18 30.96 -5.45 34.22
C ALA A 18 31.00 -6.67 33.33
N LEU A 19 32.22 -7.01 33.02
CA LEU A 19 32.75 -8.19 32.33
C LEU A 19 32.68 -9.39 33.30
N ALA A 20 32.17 -10.54 32.86
CA ALA A 20 32.49 -11.83 33.49
C ALA A 20 32.58 -12.92 32.44
N LEU A 21 33.81 -13.24 32.11
CA LEU A 21 34.25 -14.48 31.42
C LEU A 21 34.18 -15.64 32.43
N VAL A 22 33.48 -16.71 32.08
CA VAL A 22 33.72 -18.02 32.68
C VAL A 22 33.88 -19.04 31.56
N PHE A 23 35.11 -19.50 31.41
CA PHE A 23 35.46 -20.70 30.67
C PHE A 23 35.07 -21.93 31.47
N PHE A 24 34.37 -22.88 30.86
CA PHE A 24 34.47 -24.29 31.22
C PHE A 24 34.57 -25.13 29.94
N GLY A 25 35.71 -25.71 29.79
CA GLY A 25 35.99 -26.78 28.86
C GLY A 25 35.50 -28.11 29.41
N GLY A 26 35.15 -29.00 28.52
CA GLY A 26 34.72 -30.35 28.85
C GLY A 26 34.48 -31.19 27.61
N VAL A 27 35.52 -31.74 27.09
CA VAL A 27 35.73 -33.14 26.61
C VAL A 27 34.62 -33.77 25.74
N VAL A 28 35.01 -34.03 24.49
CA VAL A 28 34.42 -34.99 23.54
C VAL A 28 34.88 -36.42 23.90
N PRO A 29 34.05 -37.44 23.74
CA PRO A 29 34.55 -38.70 23.17
C PRO A 29 33.89 -39.09 21.86
N ALA A 30 34.71 -39.62 20.99
CA ALA A 30 34.44 -40.14 19.67
C ALA A 30 33.91 -41.59 19.71
N ALA A 31 33.28 -41.91 18.60
CA ALA A 31 33.14 -43.21 17.94
C ALA A 31 32.14 -44.25 18.49
N LEU A 32 31.24 -44.67 17.63
CA LEU A 32 31.32 -46.01 17.04
C LEU A 32 30.36 -46.16 15.83
N ALA A 33 30.84 -46.98 14.91
CA ALA A 33 30.46 -47.29 13.56
C ALA A 33 29.01 -47.81 13.34
N ALA A 34 28.60 -47.69 12.08
CA ALA A 34 27.43 -48.26 11.43
C ALA A 34 27.28 -49.76 11.56
N PRO A 35 26.08 -50.30 11.18
CA PRO A 35 26.07 -51.06 9.97
C PRO A 35 25.00 -50.70 8.94
N GLU A 36 25.44 -50.78 7.75
CA GLU A 36 24.80 -50.96 6.46
C GLU A 36 23.59 -51.92 6.50
N ASN A 37 22.44 -51.43 6.07
CA ASN A 37 21.37 -52.30 5.59
C ASN A 37 20.75 -51.67 4.33
N ALA A 38 21.12 -52.28 3.19
CA ALA A 38 20.59 -52.00 1.89
C ALA A 38 19.08 -52.32 1.85
N ALA A 39 18.28 -51.34 1.53
CA ALA A 39 16.87 -51.53 1.19
C ALA A 39 16.70 -51.70 -0.34
N PRO A 40 15.82 -52.63 -0.81
CA PRO A 40 15.62 -52.89 -2.23
C PRO A 40 14.92 -51.75 -2.96
N ALA A 41 15.26 -51.59 -4.23
CA ALA A 41 14.69 -50.61 -5.14
C ALA A 41 13.15 -50.71 -5.24
N PRO A 42 12.40 -49.59 -5.26
CA PRO A 42 10.97 -49.61 -5.48
C PRO A 42 10.65 -49.83 -6.95
N ALA A 43 9.72 -50.77 -7.17
CA ALA A 43 9.13 -51.09 -8.45
C ALA A 43 8.47 -49.85 -9.09
N GLN A 44 8.70 -49.71 -10.39
CA GLN A 44 8.03 -48.72 -11.26
C GLN A 44 6.52 -48.91 -11.22
N ARG A 45 5.82 -47.96 -10.63
CA ARG A 45 4.35 -47.84 -10.78
C ARG A 45 4.10 -46.88 -11.95
N THR A 46 3.42 -47.37 -12.95
CA THR A 46 2.79 -46.63 -14.03
C THR A 46 1.84 -45.57 -13.45
N PRO A 47 1.84 -44.34 -13.99
CA PRO A 47 0.90 -43.32 -13.53
C PRO A 47 -0.51 -43.66 -14.00
N VAL A 48 -1.39 -44.01 -13.05
CA VAL A 48 -2.84 -43.94 -13.26
C VAL A 48 -3.19 -42.48 -13.26
N GLY A 49 -3.69 -41.96 -14.38
CA GLY A 49 -4.21 -40.62 -14.50
C GLY A 49 -5.39 -40.43 -13.52
N VAL A 50 -5.18 -39.67 -12.50
CA VAL A 50 -6.26 -39.07 -11.73
C VAL A 50 -6.46 -37.66 -12.34
N GLU A 51 -7.45 -37.56 -13.22
CA GLU A 51 -8.04 -36.28 -13.55
C GLU A 51 -8.65 -35.72 -12.26
N THR A 52 -7.91 -34.82 -11.61
CA THR A 52 -8.49 -33.99 -10.58
C THR A 52 -9.26 -32.90 -11.30
N GLU A 53 -10.54 -33.13 -11.48
CA GLU A 53 -11.51 -32.11 -11.83
C GLU A 53 -11.44 -31.00 -10.76
N ALA A 54 -10.77 -29.92 -11.10
CA ALA A 54 -10.75 -28.73 -10.29
C ALA A 54 -12.17 -28.17 -10.27
N ALA A 55 -12.83 -28.26 -9.13
CA ALA A 55 -14.11 -27.62 -8.91
C ALA A 55 -13.96 -26.12 -9.29
N PRO A 56 -14.94 -25.54 -10.01
CA PRO A 56 -14.89 -24.14 -10.33
C PRO A 56 -14.88 -23.34 -9.02
N HIS A 57 -13.82 -22.55 -8.82
CA HIS A 57 -13.84 -21.49 -7.82
C HIS A 57 -15.06 -20.62 -8.14
N ASP A 58 -16.04 -20.60 -7.24
CA ASP A 58 -17.07 -19.57 -7.26
C ASP A 58 -16.39 -18.21 -7.21
N ALA A 59 -16.18 -17.66 -8.41
CA ALA A 59 -15.74 -16.28 -8.55
C ALA A 59 -16.84 -15.43 -7.92
N ALA A 60 -16.47 -14.60 -6.96
CA ALA A 60 -17.35 -13.57 -6.44
C ALA A 60 -18.03 -12.87 -7.64
N PRO A 61 -19.34 -12.55 -7.56
CA PRO A 61 -20.04 -11.94 -8.67
C PRO A 61 -19.29 -10.69 -9.09
N ALA A 62 -18.78 -10.70 -10.32
CA ALA A 62 -18.08 -9.56 -10.88
C ALA A 62 -19.05 -8.37 -10.83
N MET A 63 -18.66 -7.32 -10.10
CA MET A 63 -19.35 -6.04 -10.19
C MET A 63 -19.47 -5.68 -11.67
N PRO A 64 -20.60 -5.14 -12.15
CA PRO A 64 -20.68 -4.65 -13.50
C PRO A 64 -19.51 -3.72 -13.70
N ALA A 65 -18.61 -4.09 -14.62
CA ALA A 65 -17.43 -3.29 -14.93
C ALA A 65 -17.90 -1.85 -15.16
N ALA A 66 -17.53 -0.96 -14.27
CA ALA A 66 -17.68 0.47 -14.54
C ALA A 66 -16.98 0.66 -15.87
N GLN A 67 -17.71 0.99 -16.94
CA GLN A 67 -17.16 1.10 -18.27
C GLN A 67 -16.05 2.11 -18.18
N GLY A 68 -14.79 1.61 -18.21
CA GLY A 68 -13.60 2.33 -17.84
C GLY A 68 -13.48 3.63 -18.62
N ALA A 69 -13.88 4.70 -17.98
CA ALA A 69 -13.35 6.00 -18.32
C ALA A 69 -11.88 5.97 -17.94
N SER A 70 -11.03 5.40 -18.81
CA SER A 70 -9.59 5.55 -18.68
C SER A 70 -9.34 7.00 -18.30
N GLY A 71 -8.63 7.26 -17.19
CA GLY A 71 -8.38 8.60 -16.65
C GLY A 71 -7.69 9.58 -17.61
N HIS A 72 -7.74 9.28 -18.88
CA HIS A 72 -7.24 10.01 -20.02
C HIS A 72 -8.09 11.27 -20.22
N GLY A 73 -7.56 12.39 -19.74
CA GLY A 73 -8.17 13.71 -19.86
C GLY A 73 -8.33 14.47 -18.55
N ILE A 74 -8.41 13.78 -17.40
CA ILE A 74 -8.49 14.44 -16.09
C ILE A 74 -7.11 14.96 -15.69
N LYS A 75 -6.99 16.27 -15.55
CA LYS A 75 -5.80 16.93 -15.00
C LYS A 75 -5.79 16.76 -13.47
N LEU A 76 -5.29 15.62 -13.02
CA LEU A 76 -5.29 15.27 -11.61
C LEU A 76 -4.65 16.36 -10.75
N PHE A 77 -5.40 16.92 -9.79
CA PHE A 77 -5.05 18.08 -8.96
C PHE A 77 -4.52 19.29 -9.79
N GLY A 78 -5.01 19.44 -11.04
CA GLY A 78 -4.62 20.54 -11.93
C GLY A 78 -3.23 20.39 -12.57
N THR A 79 -2.67 19.18 -12.59
CA THR A 79 -1.36 18.89 -13.19
C THR A 79 -1.48 18.20 -14.53
N VAL A 80 -0.37 18.19 -15.29
CA VAL A 80 -0.20 17.38 -16.50
C VAL A 80 0.63 16.16 -16.14
N GLU A 81 0.15 14.97 -16.53
CA GLU A 81 0.82 13.70 -16.31
C GLU A 81 1.69 13.33 -17.52
N PHE A 82 2.93 12.95 -17.25
CA PHE A 82 3.88 12.41 -18.24
C PHE A 82 4.15 10.94 -17.88
N ARG A 83 3.81 10.04 -18.78
CA ARG A 83 4.01 8.60 -18.58
C ARG A 83 5.50 8.24 -18.56
N ARG A 84 5.85 7.31 -17.67
CA ARG A 84 7.17 6.73 -17.51
C ARG A 84 7.07 5.20 -17.39
N PRO A 85 8.11 4.46 -17.81
CA PRO A 85 8.16 3.01 -17.57
C PRO A 85 8.16 2.68 -16.08
N LEU A 86 7.54 1.55 -15.70
CA LEU A 86 7.53 1.05 -14.31
C LEU A 86 8.93 0.75 -13.79
N SER A 87 9.86 0.37 -14.67
CA SER A 87 11.28 0.14 -14.31
C SER A 87 11.95 1.35 -13.65
N THR A 88 11.37 2.54 -13.78
CA THR A 88 11.85 3.76 -13.10
C THR A 88 11.38 3.87 -11.63
N LEU A 89 10.59 2.90 -11.14
CA LEU A 89 10.11 2.80 -9.78
C LEU A 89 10.21 1.34 -9.28
N PRO A 90 11.44 0.83 -9.05
CA PRO A 90 11.65 -0.58 -8.67
C PRO A 90 10.95 -0.97 -7.36
N GLY A 91 10.75 -0.03 -6.43
CA GLY A 91 10.03 -0.27 -5.19
C GLY A 91 8.58 -0.70 -5.42
N TRP A 92 7.89 -0.17 -6.44
CA TRP A 92 6.55 -0.61 -6.79
C TRP A 92 6.54 -2.01 -7.42
N LEU A 93 7.54 -2.34 -8.25
CA LEU A 93 7.68 -3.70 -8.80
C LEU A 93 7.89 -4.72 -7.69
N ASP A 94 8.72 -4.40 -6.69
CA ASP A 94 8.91 -5.22 -5.50
C ASP A 94 7.60 -5.41 -4.70
N VAL A 95 6.77 -4.37 -4.57
CA VAL A 95 5.43 -4.49 -3.96
C VAL A 95 4.56 -5.47 -4.71
N LEU A 96 4.51 -5.39 -6.05
CA LEU A 96 3.72 -6.31 -6.87
C LEU A 96 4.18 -7.75 -6.67
N ASP A 97 5.48 -8.02 -6.73
CA ASP A 97 6.06 -9.35 -6.56
C ASP A 97 5.79 -9.92 -5.17
N ARG A 98 6.03 -9.14 -4.12
CA ARG A 98 5.76 -9.57 -2.73
C ARG A 98 4.27 -9.81 -2.47
N ASN A 99 3.39 -8.99 -3.04
CA ASN A 99 1.96 -9.17 -2.88
C ASN A 99 1.47 -10.43 -3.60
N ALA A 100 1.99 -10.75 -4.78
CA ALA A 100 1.68 -11.99 -5.49
C ALA A 100 2.11 -13.24 -4.70
N GLN A 101 3.24 -13.16 -3.98
CA GLN A 101 3.74 -14.25 -3.14
C GLN A 101 3.04 -14.38 -1.78
N SER A 102 2.27 -13.37 -1.38
CA SER A 102 1.63 -13.33 -0.07
C SER A 102 0.15 -12.93 -0.16
N PRO A 103 -0.69 -13.69 -0.88
CA PRO A 103 -2.09 -13.35 -1.08
C PRO A 103 -2.87 -13.37 0.23
N ILE A 104 -3.72 -12.36 0.43
CA ILE A 104 -4.58 -12.27 1.62
C ILE A 104 -6.08 -12.25 1.28
N PHE A 105 -6.43 -12.16 0.00
CA PHE A 105 -7.81 -12.01 -0.44
C PHE A 105 -8.48 -13.38 -0.69
N ASN A 106 -8.39 -14.25 0.30
CA ASN A 106 -9.09 -15.53 0.31
C ASN A 106 -10.18 -15.55 1.38
N PRO A 107 -11.30 -16.28 1.18
CA PRO A 107 -12.53 -16.15 1.98
C PRO A 107 -12.32 -16.24 3.50
N GLY A 108 -11.50 -17.18 3.95
CA GLY A 108 -11.23 -17.42 5.38
C GLY A 108 -10.22 -16.48 6.00
N ARG A 109 -9.56 -15.60 5.22
CA ARG A 109 -8.51 -14.74 5.75
C ARG A 109 -9.07 -13.69 6.72
N GLN A 110 -8.61 -13.72 7.94
CA GLN A 110 -8.94 -12.74 8.96
C GLN A 110 -8.18 -11.43 8.71
N PHE A 111 -8.90 -10.30 8.61
CA PHE A 111 -8.33 -8.98 8.45
C PHE A 111 -8.20 -8.28 9.81
N ASN A 112 -9.23 -8.34 10.64
CA ASN A 112 -9.22 -7.88 12.02
C ASN A 112 -10.04 -8.83 12.91
N ARG A 113 -10.22 -8.51 14.19
CA ARG A 113 -10.93 -9.38 15.14
C ARG A 113 -12.35 -9.76 14.73
N SER A 114 -13.01 -8.94 13.92
CA SER A 114 -14.43 -9.08 13.57
C SER A 114 -14.71 -9.24 12.08
N THR A 115 -13.71 -9.18 11.21
CA THR A 115 -13.94 -9.14 9.76
C THR A 115 -12.96 -10.02 9.02
N THR A 116 -13.51 -10.99 8.27
CA THR A 116 -12.77 -11.75 7.26
C THR A 116 -12.89 -11.10 5.88
N TRP A 117 -12.07 -11.55 4.92
CA TRP A 117 -12.20 -11.12 3.53
C TRP A 117 -13.61 -11.39 2.99
N ALA A 118 -14.15 -12.59 3.21
CA ALA A 118 -15.51 -12.91 2.75
C ALA A 118 -16.57 -11.96 3.32
N GLN A 119 -16.45 -11.57 4.59
CA GLN A 119 -17.38 -10.61 5.18
C GLN A 119 -17.23 -9.21 4.60
N LEU A 120 -15.99 -8.75 4.32
CA LEU A 120 -15.77 -7.45 3.67
C LEU A 120 -16.29 -7.46 2.24
N SER A 121 -15.99 -8.49 1.47
CA SER A 121 -16.49 -8.68 0.10
C SER A 121 -18.01 -8.69 0.06
N LYS A 122 -18.67 -9.48 0.93
CA LYS A 122 -20.13 -9.50 1.04
C LYS A 122 -20.74 -8.15 1.37
N ARG A 123 -20.05 -7.31 2.16
CA ARG A 123 -20.52 -5.93 2.44
C ARG A 123 -20.45 -5.02 1.22
N ALA A 124 -19.62 -5.35 0.24
CA ALA A 124 -19.51 -4.61 -1.02
C ALA A 124 -20.56 -5.03 -2.06
N GLU A 125 -21.12 -6.24 -1.95
CA GLU A 125 -22.14 -6.76 -2.88
C GLU A 125 -23.36 -5.85 -2.96
N GLY A 126 -23.84 -5.60 -4.18
CA GLY A 126 -25.01 -4.77 -4.45
C GLY A 126 -24.84 -3.27 -4.18
N LYS A 127 -23.67 -2.81 -3.76
CA LYS A 127 -23.38 -1.39 -3.59
C LYS A 127 -22.98 -0.73 -4.90
N SER A 128 -23.31 0.55 -5.02
CA SER A 128 -22.76 1.36 -6.10
C SER A 128 -21.23 1.46 -5.98
N PRO A 129 -20.50 1.66 -7.09
CA PRO A 129 -19.05 1.78 -7.05
C PRO A 129 -18.54 2.82 -6.05
N LEU A 130 -19.20 3.99 -5.97
CA LEU A 130 -18.80 5.03 -5.01
C LEU A 130 -19.03 4.60 -3.55
N GLU A 131 -20.07 3.81 -3.26
CA GLU A 131 -20.28 3.26 -1.92
C GLU A 131 -19.22 2.21 -1.56
N VAL A 132 -18.74 1.42 -2.55
CA VAL A 132 -17.61 0.51 -2.34
C VAL A 132 -16.33 1.29 -2.03
N LEU A 133 -16.05 2.40 -2.74
CA LEU A 133 -14.91 3.26 -2.41
C LEU A 133 -14.98 3.76 -0.95
N LYS A 134 -16.15 4.23 -0.52
CA LYS A 134 -16.37 4.70 0.87
C LYS A 134 -16.19 3.57 1.89
N LEU A 135 -16.71 2.37 1.59
CA LEU A 135 -16.56 1.19 2.43
C LEU A 135 -15.08 0.83 2.62
N VAL A 136 -14.34 0.72 1.52
CA VAL A 136 -12.91 0.33 1.54
C VAL A 136 -12.07 1.41 2.24
N ASN A 137 -12.33 2.70 1.96
CA ASN A 137 -11.62 3.78 2.61
C ASN A 137 -11.81 3.75 4.13
N SER A 138 -13.05 3.72 4.59
CA SER A 138 -13.38 3.69 6.02
C SER A 138 -12.86 2.43 6.70
N PHE A 139 -12.88 1.27 6.02
CA PHE A 139 -12.41 0.01 6.57
C PHE A 139 -10.92 0.09 6.90
N TRP A 140 -10.07 0.44 5.93
CA TRP A 140 -8.62 0.50 6.15
C TRP A 140 -8.20 1.64 7.08
N ASN A 141 -8.94 2.73 7.15
CA ASN A 141 -8.67 3.84 8.06
C ASN A 141 -8.92 3.50 9.56
N THR A 142 -9.39 2.29 9.87
CA THR A 142 -9.53 1.82 11.26
C THR A 142 -8.22 1.37 11.90
N TRP A 143 -7.16 1.13 11.11
CA TRP A 143 -5.84 0.78 11.64
C TRP A 143 -5.12 2.01 12.18
N PRO A 144 -4.26 1.85 13.20
CA PRO A 144 -3.43 2.95 13.71
C PRO A 144 -2.36 3.33 12.69
N TYR A 145 -2.08 4.62 12.53
CA TYR A 145 -0.96 5.10 11.71
C TYR A 145 0.38 4.76 12.38
N ARG A 146 1.34 4.27 11.62
CA ARG A 146 2.69 3.94 12.07
C ARG A 146 3.71 4.26 11.00
N GLU A 147 4.69 5.07 11.36
CA GLU A 147 5.78 5.43 10.47
C GLU A 147 6.73 4.25 10.20
N ASP A 148 7.28 4.21 9.01
CA ASP A 148 8.19 3.18 8.53
C ASP A 148 9.42 2.99 9.40
N MET A 149 10.00 4.08 9.90
CA MET A 149 11.14 3.99 10.79
C MET A 149 10.80 3.20 12.06
N ALA A 150 9.59 3.36 12.61
CA ALA A 150 9.13 2.63 13.79
C ALA A 150 8.78 1.17 13.47
N ASN A 151 8.24 0.91 12.27
CA ASN A 151 7.81 -0.43 11.88
C ASN A 151 8.94 -1.30 11.31
N TRP A 152 9.83 -0.70 10.51
CA TRP A 152 10.76 -1.42 9.65
C TRP A 152 12.22 -1.00 9.86
N GLY A 153 12.49 0.08 10.62
CA GLY A 153 13.82 0.67 10.74
C GLY A 153 14.36 1.25 9.43
N LYS A 154 13.46 1.60 8.53
CA LYS A 154 13.75 2.18 7.20
C LYS A 154 13.01 3.50 7.06
N PRO A 155 13.57 4.47 6.33
CA PRO A 155 12.91 5.78 6.15
C PRO A 155 11.75 5.76 5.16
N ASP A 156 11.66 4.75 4.31
CA ASP A 156 10.65 4.58 3.26
C ASP A 156 10.55 3.08 2.91
N TYR A 157 9.41 2.46 3.21
CA TYR A 157 9.19 1.03 2.98
C TYR A 157 7.72 0.76 2.66
N TRP A 158 7.43 0.52 1.41
CA TRP A 158 6.09 0.23 0.91
C TRP A 158 5.62 -1.17 1.31
N ALA A 159 4.83 -1.25 2.38
CA ALA A 159 4.34 -2.53 2.87
C ALA A 159 3.17 -3.05 2.01
N ILE A 160 3.19 -4.37 1.76
CA ILE A 160 2.08 -5.06 1.11
C ILE A 160 0.92 -5.27 2.09
N PRO A 161 -0.32 -5.54 1.63
CA PRO A 161 -1.48 -5.73 2.50
C PRO A 161 -1.27 -6.78 3.58
N ALA A 162 -0.55 -7.88 3.30
CA ALA A 162 -0.23 -8.91 4.29
C ALA A 162 0.64 -8.39 5.45
N GLN A 163 1.51 -7.44 5.17
CA GLN A 163 2.38 -6.80 6.16
C GLN A 163 1.61 -5.72 6.94
N PHE A 164 0.78 -4.94 6.24
CA PHE A 164 -0.09 -3.94 6.85
C PHE A 164 -1.04 -4.57 7.89
N LEU A 165 -1.66 -5.70 7.59
CA LEU A 165 -2.52 -6.41 8.55
C LEU A 165 -1.80 -6.79 9.84
N LYS A 166 -0.48 -7.02 9.78
CA LYS A 166 0.33 -7.43 10.94
C LYS A 166 0.83 -6.25 11.76
N LYS A 167 1.22 -5.16 11.12
CA LYS A 167 1.97 -4.06 11.74
C LYS A 167 1.32 -2.69 11.58
N SER A 168 0.27 -2.56 10.73
CA SER A 168 -0.19 -1.28 10.22
C SER A 168 0.89 -0.61 9.34
N GLY A 169 0.78 0.69 9.06
CA GLY A 169 1.73 1.40 8.22
C GLY A 169 1.45 2.90 8.16
N ASP A 170 2.11 3.56 7.22
CA ASP A 170 1.92 4.98 6.93
C ASP A 170 1.11 5.23 5.65
N CYS A 171 1.19 6.44 5.07
CA CYS A 171 0.20 6.87 4.07
C CYS A 171 0.19 6.03 2.80
N GLU A 172 1.35 5.62 2.28
CA GLU A 172 1.44 4.78 1.10
C GLU A 172 0.94 3.36 1.34
N ASP A 173 1.16 2.83 2.54
CA ASP A 173 0.71 1.48 2.91
C ASP A 173 -0.82 1.40 2.96
N TYR A 174 -1.49 2.45 3.47
CA TYR A 174 -2.95 2.57 3.37
C TYR A 174 -3.41 2.62 1.91
N ALA A 175 -2.73 3.40 1.07
CA ALA A 175 -3.07 3.51 -0.35
C ALA A 175 -2.90 2.16 -1.07
N ILE A 176 -1.81 1.44 -0.79
CA ILE A 176 -1.52 0.09 -1.31
C ILE A 176 -2.60 -0.92 -0.86
N ALA A 177 -2.95 -0.94 0.43
CA ALA A 177 -3.96 -1.85 0.96
C ALA A 177 -5.33 -1.61 0.33
N LYS A 178 -5.73 -0.35 0.16
CA LYS A 178 -6.97 0.03 -0.53
C LYS A 178 -6.93 -0.34 -2.01
N TYR A 179 -5.80 -0.12 -2.69
CA TYR A 179 -5.61 -0.45 -4.11
C TYR A 179 -5.86 -1.95 -4.36
N PHE A 180 -5.17 -2.83 -3.64
CA PHE A 180 -5.33 -4.27 -3.83
C PHE A 180 -6.72 -4.75 -3.40
N THR A 181 -7.32 -4.16 -2.36
CA THR A 181 -8.68 -4.49 -1.94
C THR A 181 -9.69 -4.16 -3.04
N LEU A 182 -9.60 -2.97 -3.64
CA LEU A 182 -10.49 -2.57 -4.74
C LEU A 182 -10.27 -3.42 -5.99
N LYS A 183 -9.02 -3.76 -6.30
CA LYS A 183 -8.68 -4.68 -7.41
C LYS A 183 -9.40 -6.03 -7.23
N GLU A 184 -9.33 -6.62 -6.05
CA GLU A 184 -10.02 -7.88 -5.73
C GLU A 184 -11.55 -7.76 -5.70
N LEU A 185 -12.08 -6.56 -5.47
CA LEU A 185 -13.51 -6.24 -5.60
C LEU A 185 -13.92 -5.91 -7.04
N GLY A 186 -13.03 -6.07 -8.03
CA GLY A 186 -13.31 -5.95 -9.46
C GLY A 186 -13.06 -4.56 -10.06
N PHE A 187 -12.44 -3.62 -9.35
CA PHE A 187 -12.03 -2.35 -9.93
C PHE A 187 -10.82 -2.54 -10.85
N PRO A 188 -10.86 -2.06 -12.10
CA PRO A 188 -9.74 -2.22 -13.03
C PRO A 188 -8.49 -1.48 -12.52
N PRO A 189 -7.30 -2.12 -12.55
CA PRO A 189 -6.04 -1.45 -12.19
C PRO A 189 -5.77 -0.18 -12.98
N GLY A 190 -6.25 -0.11 -14.23
CA GLY A 190 -6.15 1.07 -15.11
C GLY A 190 -6.85 2.31 -14.57
N ASP A 191 -7.92 2.12 -13.79
CA ASP A 191 -8.75 3.18 -13.24
C ASP A 191 -8.31 3.60 -11.83
N MET A 192 -7.20 3.06 -11.34
CA MET A 192 -6.66 3.36 -10.02
C MET A 192 -5.23 3.88 -10.12
N ARG A 193 -4.87 4.81 -9.23
CA ARG A 193 -3.52 5.35 -9.08
C ARG A 193 -3.16 5.54 -7.62
N ILE A 194 -2.06 4.99 -7.17
CA ILE A 194 -1.40 5.45 -5.95
C ILE A 194 -0.67 6.73 -6.33
N VAL A 195 -0.98 7.84 -5.66
CA VAL A 195 -0.45 9.17 -5.96
C VAL A 195 0.39 9.64 -4.80
N VAL A 196 1.70 9.81 -5.04
CA VAL A 196 2.61 10.46 -4.11
C VAL A 196 2.62 11.95 -4.41
N LEU A 197 2.41 12.74 -3.38
CA LEU A 197 2.16 14.17 -3.47
C LEU A 197 2.76 14.93 -2.28
N ARG A 198 2.76 16.24 -2.35
CA ARG A 198 3.01 17.12 -1.21
C ARG A 198 1.69 17.75 -0.78
N ASP A 199 1.35 17.56 0.48
CA ASP A 199 0.32 18.36 1.14
C ASP A 199 0.92 19.72 1.48
N THR A 200 0.47 20.78 0.81
CA THR A 200 1.05 22.12 0.95
C THR A 200 0.59 22.84 2.20
N ILE A 201 -0.53 22.44 2.84
CA ILE A 201 -0.98 22.98 4.12
C ILE A 201 -0.15 22.39 5.25
N ARG A 202 0.00 21.08 5.29
CA ARG A 202 0.79 20.37 6.32
C ARG A 202 2.30 20.47 6.05
N ASN A 203 2.68 20.83 4.84
CA ASN A 203 4.04 20.87 4.34
C ASN A 203 4.77 19.51 4.42
N LEU A 204 4.06 18.40 4.20
CA LEU A 204 4.57 17.04 4.31
C LEU A 204 4.40 16.28 2.99
N ALA A 205 5.26 15.29 2.76
CA ALA A 205 5.00 14.25 1.77
C ALA A 205 3.79 13.43 2.20
N HIS A 206 3.00 12.99 1.24
CA HIS A 206 1.81 12.20 1.49
C HIS A 206 1.49 11.31 0.31
N ALA A 207 0.78 10.20 0.56
CA ALA A 207 0.31 9.31 -0.48
C ALA A 207 -1.19 9.01 -0.30
N VAL A 208 -1.90 8.95 -1.43
CA VAL A 208 -3.34 8.64 -1.46
C VAL A 208 -3.64 7.67 -2.60
N LEU A 209 -4.76 6.96 -2.49
CA LEU A 209 -5.32 6.26 -3.64
C LEU A 209 -6.30 7.17 -4.37
N VAL A 210 -6.15 7.27 -5.68
CA VAL A 210 -7.11 7.92 -6.57
C VAL A 210 -7.78 6.86 -7.43
N VAL A 211 -9.10 6.94 -7.56
CA VAL A 211 -9.91 6.06 -8.40
C VAL A 211 -10.71 6.91 -9.39
N TYR A 212 -10.55 6.61 -10.67
CA TYR A 212 -11.34 7.22 -11.74
C TYR A 212 -12.66 6.47 -11.87
N LEU A 213 -13.75 7.21 -11.78
CA LEU A 213 -15.10 6.65 -11.82
C LEU A 213 -16.06 7.68 -12.44
N ASP A 214 -16.78 7.29 -13.49
CA ASP A 214 -17.82 8.10 -14.12
C ASP A 214 -17.34 9.53 -14.53
N GLY A 215 -16.12 9.62 -15.04
CA GLY A 215 -15.54 10.90 -15.51
C GLY A 215 -15.01 11.80 -14.39
N GLU A 216 -14.96 11.32 -13.15
CA GLU A 216 -14.40 12.03 -11.99
C GLU A 216 -13.24 11.23 -11.38
N ALA A 217 -12.36 11.88 -10.63
CA ALA A 217 -11.27 11.24 -9.89
C ALA A 217 -11.51 11.39 -8.37
N TYR A 218 -11.85 10.29 -7.73
CA TYR A 218 -12.13 10.23 -6.30
C TYR A 218 -10.89 9.88 -5.50
N VAL A 219 -10.71 10.55 -4.37
CA VAL A 219 -9.56 10.36 -3.48
C VAL A 219 -9.97 9.57 -2.24
N LEU A 220 -9.25 8.48 -2.00
CA LEU A 220 -9.31 7.68 -0.79
C LEU A 220 -8.05 7.98 0.04
N ASP A 221 -8.25 8.64 1.17
CA ASP A 221 -7.18 9.16 2.01
C ASP A 221 -7.23 8.51 3.41
N ASN A 222 -6.08 8.25 4.02
CA ASN A 222 -6.03 7.77 5.40
C ASN A 222 -6.31 8.88 6.43
N LEU A 223 -6.21 10.14 6.03
CA LEU A 223 -6.52 11.30 6.88
C LEU A 223 -8.03 11.56 7.01
N SER A 224 -8.86 10.98 6.15
CA SER A 224 -10.31 11.22 6.13
C SER A 224 -11.08 9.99 5.65
N ASN A 225 -12.21 9.70 6.31
CA ASN A 225 -13.16 8.70 5.82
C ASN A 225 -14.03 9.22 4.66
N VAL A 226 -13.98 10.52 4.38
CA VAL A 226 -14.74 11.12 3.29
C VAL A 226 -14.01 10.88 1.96
N VAL A 227 -14.63 10.11 1.07
CA VAL A 227 -14.21 9.98 -0.32
C VAL A 227 -14.76 11.17 -1.10
N GLN A 228 -13.90 11.96 -1.71
CA GLN A 228 -14.26 13.18 -2.40
C GLN A 228 -13.48 13.38 -3.70
N PRO A 229 -14.01 14.17 -4.65
CA PRO A 229 -13.32 14.51 -5.87
C PRO A 229 -11.97 15.20 -5.61
N HIS A 230 -10.98 14.87 -6.44
CA HIS A 230 -9.64 15.47 -6.35
C HIS A 230 -9.65 17.01 -6.46
N SER A 231 -10.62 17.55 -7.17
CA SER A 231 -10.79 18.99 -7.39
C SER A 231 -11.07 19.79 -6.11
N ARG A 232 -11.53 19.12 -5.04
CA ARG A 232 -11.75 19.72 -3.72
C ARG A 232 -10.49 19.79 -2.86
N LEU A 233 -9.46 19.02 -3.20
CA LEU A 233 -8.20 18.94 -2.44
C LEU A 233 -7.13 19.83 -3.08
N ARG A 234 -7.33 21.14 -3.01
CA ARG A 234 -6.47 22.14 -3.68
C ARG A 234 -5.06 22.25 -3.07
N ASN A 235 -4.88 21.76 -1.85
CA ASN A 235 -3.61 21.70 -1.15
C ASN A 235 -2.74 20.51 -1.58
N TYR A 236 -3.26 19.58 -2.39
CA TYR A 236 -2.51 18.43 -2.87
C TYR A 236 -1.77 18.76 -4.17
N ASN A 237 -0.45 18.59 -4.13
CA ASN A 237 0.44 18.81 -5.25
C ASN A 237 1.13 17.50 -5.64
N PRO A 238 0.62 16.74 -6.62
CA PRO A 238 1.16 15.45 -6.99
C PRO A 238 2.56 15.59 -7.59
N GLN A 239 3.41 14.64 -7.26
CA GLN A 239 4.76 14.49 -7.79
C GLN A 239 4.80 13.37 -8.82
N TYR A 240 4.31 12.20 -8.42
CA TYR A 240 4.15 11.05 -9.32
C TYR A 240 2.97 10.17 -8.89
N SER A 241 2.54 9.34 -9.83
CA SER A 241 1.52 8.32 -9.59
C SER A 241 1.94 7.00 -10.18
N VAL A 242 1.38 5.90 -9.66
CA VAL A 242 1.72 4.55 -10.13
C VAL A 242 0.52 3.61 -10.03
N ASN A 243 0.46 2.66 -10.97
CA ASN A 243 -0.34 1.45 -10.92
C ASN A 243 0.38 0.32 -11.66
N GLU A 244 -0.28 -0.81 -11.91
CA GLU A 244 0.31 -1.94 -12.64
C GLU A 244 0.62 -1.62 -14.12
N ASN A 245 -0.03 -0.61 -14.71
CA ASN A 245 0.10 -0.27 -16.13
C ASN A 245 1.18 0.79 -16.42
N GLY A 246 1.70 1.47 -15.38
CA GLY A 246 2.71 2.49 -15.56
C GLY A 246 2.86 3.47 -14.41
N ARG A 247 3.86 4.31 -14.56
CA ARG A 247 4.16 5.44 -13.69
C ARG A 247 3.84 6.75 -14.42
N GLY A 248 3.26 7.72 -13.72
CA GLY A 248 3.07 9.10 -14.17
C GLY A 248 3.91 10.07 -13.36
N THR A 249 4.61 10.99 -14.02
CA THR A 249 5.21 12.17 -13.37
C THR A 249 4.27 13.36 -13.56
N HIS A 250 3.96 14.08 -12.49
CA HIS A 250 3.02 15.19 -12.51
C HIS A 250 3.73 16.54 -12.49
N ILE A 251 3.38 17.41 -13.41
CA ILE A 251 3.92 18.78 -13.50
C ILE A 251 2.76 19.77 -13.43
N LYS A 252 2.83 20.71 -12.49
CA LYS A 252 1.86 21.80 -12.40
C LYS A 252 2.02 22.70 -13.61
N GLY A 253 0.99 22.83 -14.44
CA GLY A 253 1.00 23.76 -15.56
C GLY A 253 1.28 25.18 -15.05
N ARG A 254 2.14 25.95 -15.74
CA ARG A 254 2.23 27.39 -15.51
C ARG A 254 0.83 27.94 -15.70
N GLN A 255 0.23 28.52 -14.66
CA GLN A 255 -0.89 29.42 -14.87
C GLN A 255 -0.36 30.53 -15.77
N ALA A 256 -0.91 30.66 -16.97
CA ALA A 256 -0.69 31.83 -17.79
C ALA A 256 -1.05 33.04 -16.90
N GLY A 257 -0.03 33.81 -16.53
CA GLY A 257 -0.21 34.95 -15.66
C GLY A 257 -1.32 35.82 -16.22
N ALA A 258 -2.28 36.19 -15.38
CA ALA A 258 -3.26 37.19 -15.73
C ALA A 258 -2.51 38.41 -16.28
N VAL A 259 -2.66 38.65 -17.58
CA VAL A 259 -2.17 39.86 -18.21
C VAL A 259 -2.84 41.02 -17.46
N ARG A 260 -2.08 41.73 -16.63
CA ARG A 260 -2.55 42.96 -16.04
C ARG A 260 -2.92 43.90 -17.17
N PRO A 261 -4.17 44.35 -17.27
CA PRO A 261 -4.52 45.35 -18.29
C PRO A 261 -3.64 46.54 -18.04
N GLY A 262 -2.89 46.92 -19.08
CA GLY A 262 -1.95 48.04 -19.01
C GLY A 262 -2.65 49.32 -18.57
N GLY A 263 -2.20 49.84 -17.43
CA GLY A 263 -2.61 51.16 -16.99
C GLY A 263 -2.20 52.22 -18.04
N LYS A 264 -3.18 52.87 -18.64
CA LYS A 264 -2.96 54.08 -19.44
C LYS A 264 -2.27 55.10 -18.56
N ARG A 265 -1.01 55.47 -18.91
CA ARG A 265 -0.39 56.67 -18.39
C ARG A 265 -1.11 57.85 -19.03
N GLN A 266 -1.68 58.71 -18.24
CA GLN A 266 -2.04 60.08 -18.61
C GLN A 266 -0.84 60.97 -18.37
#